data_9a9878df18e5f12c08213a2b65884d8c
#
_entry.id   9a9878df18e5f12c08213a2b65884d8c
#
_cell.length_a   1.000
_cell.length_b   1.000
_cell.length_c   1.000
_cell.angle_alpha   90.00
_cell.angle_beta   90.00
_cell.angle_gamma   90.00
#
_symmetry.space_group_name_H-M   'P 1'
#
loop_
_entity.id
_entity.type
_entity.pdbx_description
1 polymer ?
#
loop_
_entity_poly.entity_id
_entity_poly.type
_entity_poly.pdbx_seq_one_letter_code
_entity_poly.pdbx_strand_id
1 'polypeptide(L)'
;MSDPVRRIKTPVRLEYTVEAGRTLSRFLAGLVEGRILGRRCPGCRKVYVPPRGACPTCALPPEEEVAVADTGTVTTFCIVNVPFEGQTMKLPYVYASVLLDGADIPLLHLVNAPAQTARMGMRVRAEWVAPGERRPTLESIRWFSPNGEDDAPFESYQEHL
;
A
#
# COMPACT_ATOMS: atom_id res chain seq x y z
N MET A 1 -40.78 -2.93 -25.77
CA MET A 1 -39.58 -3.26 -24.92
C MET A 1 -39.18 -1.98 -24.23
N SER A 2 -39.11 -1.97 -22.89
CA SER A 2 -38.62 -0.82 -22.13
C SER A 2 -37.12 -0.62 -22.37
N ASP A 3 -36.64 0.62 -22.40
CA ASP A 3 -35.22 0.92 -22.50
C ASP A 3 -34.43 0.27 -21.33
N PRO A 4 -33.21 -0.23 -21.59
CA PRO A 4 -32.40 -0.85 -20.54
C PRO A 4 -31.99 0.19 -19.49
N VAL A 5 -31.96 -0.21 -18.24
CA VAL A 5 -31.48 0.63 -17.14
C VAL A 5 -29.99 0.93 -17.33
N ARG A 6 -29.67 2.19 -17.58
CA ARG A 6 -28.29 2.64 -17.87
C ARG A 6 -27.51 3.08 -16.63
N ARG A 7 -28.19 3.44 -15.54
CA ARG A 7 -27.59 3.94 -14.31
C ARG A 7 -28.41 3.53 -13.11
N ILE A 8 -27.69 3.13 -12.05
CA ILE A 8 -28.26 2.89 -10.72
C ILE A 8 -27.51 3.78 -9.74
N LYS A 9 -28.22 4.56 -8.92
CA LYS A 9 -27.61 5.30 -7.82
C LYS A 9 -27.67 4.43 -6.57
N THR A 10 -26.51 4.01 -6.09
CA THR A 10 -26.38 3.22 -4.86
C THR A 10 -25.50 3.99 -3.88
N PRO A 11 -26.08 4.72 -2.93
CA PRO A 11 -25.30 5.40 -1.89
C PRO A 11 -24.73 4.35 -0.91
N VAL A 12 -23.44 4.43 -0.63
CA VAL A 12 -22.77 3.62 0.40
C VAL A 12 -22.02 4.58 1.33
N ARG A 13 -22.33 4.50 2.63
CA ARG A 13 -21.60 5.22 3.67
C ARG A 13 -21.25 4.24 4.78
N LEU A 14 -19.94 4.09 5.06
CA LEU A 14 -19.42 3.23 6.12
C LEU A 14 -18.63 4.09 7.12
N GLU A 15 -19.05 4.01 8.38
CA GLU A 15 -18.32 4.59 9.51
C GLU A 15 -18.19 3.50 10.57
N TYR A 16 -16.95 3.09 10.87
CA TYR A 16 -16.72 2.06 11.88
C TYR A 16 -15.37 2.26 12.58
N THR A 17 -15.28 1.76 13.80
CA THR A 17 -14.04 1.73 14.57
C THR A 17 -13.46 0.33 14.53
N VAL A 18 -12.16 0.22 14.27
CA VAL A 18 -11.43 -1.05 14.26
C VAL A 18 -10.44 -1.05 15.41
N GLU A 19 -10.48 -2.10 16.21
CA GLU A 19 -9.42 -2.34 17.19
C GLU A 19 -8.20 -2.96 16.49
N ALA A 20 -7.09 -2.23 16.56
CA ALA A 20 -5.87 -2.61 15.84
C ALA A 20 -5.22 -3.92 16.37
N GLY A 21 -5.47 -4.28 17.63
CA GLY A 21 -4.76 -5.38 18.28
C GLY A 21 -3.24 -5.11 18.39
N ARG A 22 -2.50 -6.04 18.98
CA ARG A 22 -1.08 -5.84 19.26
C ARG A 22 -0.22 -5.66 18.00
N THR A 23 -0.44 -6.47 17.01
CA THR A 23 0.38 -6.55 15.79
C THR A 23 0.23 -5.29 14.94
N LEU A 24 -1.01 -4.90 14.64
CA LEU A 24 -1.28 -3.71 13.84
C LEU A 24 -0.91 -2.43 14.61
N SER A 25 -1.12 -2.38 15.92
CA SER A 25 -0.71 -1.23 16.75
C SER A 25 0.79 -0.96 16.67
N ARG A 26 1.64 -1.99 16.66
CA ARG A 26 3.10 -1.84 16.49
C ARG A 26 3.46 -1.27 15.11
N PHE A 27 2.82 -1.74 14.05
CA PHE A 27 2.99 -1.20 12.70
C PHE A 27 2.61 0.28 12.64
N LEU A 28 1.42 0.63 13.14
CA LEU A 28 0.92 2.01 13.16
C LEU A 28 1.81 2.94 13.99
N ALA A 29 2.32 2.49 15.13
CA ALA A 29 3.30 3.24 15.92
C ALA A 29 4.61 3.45 15.15
N GLY A 30 5.07 2.44 14.41
CA GLY A 30 6.24 2.55 13.54
C GLY A 30 6.08 3.64 12.47
N LEU A 31 4.88 3.79 11.90
CA LEU A 31 4.62 4.86 10.92
C LEU A 31 4.77 6.27 11.53
N VAL A 32 4.39 6.47 12.78
CA VAL A 32 4.63 7.74 13.50
C VAL A 32 6.13 8.02 13.64
N GLU A 33 6.92 6.99 13.86
CA GLU A 33 8.38 7.07 13.97
C GLU A 33 9.08 7.16 12.60
N GLY A 34 8.36 7.05 11.49
CA GLY A 34 8.92 7.01 10.13
C GLY A 34 9.58 5.68 9.79
N ARG A 35 9.07 4.60 10.34
CA ARG A 35 9.54 3.23 10.10
C ARG A 35 8.40 2.35 9.62
N ILE A 36 8.68 1.50 8.65
CA ILE A 36 7.75 0.49 8.17
C ILE A 36 8.13 -0.84 8.83
N LEU A 37 7.22 -1.37 9.65
CA LEU A 37 7.43 -2.61 10.39
C LEU A 37 6.56 -3.72 9.79
N GLY A 38 7.18 -4.76 9.30
CA GLY A 38 6.53 -6.00 8.88
C GLY A 38 6.61 -7.09 9.95
N ARG A 39 6.01 -8.23 9.65
CA ARG A 39 6.15 -9.45 10.44
C ARG A 39 6.42 -10.66 9.57
N ARG A 40 7.40 -11.47 9.99
CA ARG A 40 7.82 -12.67 9.29
C ARG A 40 7.11 -13.91 9.82
N CYS A 41 6.55 -14.70 8.90
CA CYS A 41 5.97 -16.00 9.22
C CYS A 41 7.07 -17.01 9.58
N PRO A 42 6.97 -17.75 10.70
CA PRO A 42 7.96 -18.78 11.04
C PRO A 42 7.95 -19.98 10.09
N GLY A 43 6.81 -20.27 9.47
CA GLY A 43 6.66 -21.41 8.54
C GLY A 43 7.18 -21.11 7.13
N CYS A 44 6.53 -20.22 6.39
CA CYS A 44 6.90 -19.90 4.99
C CYS A 44 7.91 -18.76 4.85
N ARG A 45 8.35 -18.15 5.93
CA ARG A 45 9.32 -17.04 5.99
C ARG A 45 8.87 -15.73 5.32
N LYS A 46 7.67 -15.66 4.74
CA LYS A 46 7.14 -14.45 4.12
C LYS A 46 6.97 -13.31 5.12
N VAL A 47 7.35 -12.11 4.69
CA VAL A 47 7.21 -10.85 5.44
C VAL A 47 5.97 -10.12 4.99
N TYR A 48 5.05 -9.88 5.91
CA TYR A 48 3.77 -9.21 5.66
C TYR A 48 3.83 -7.74 6.08
N VAL A 49 3.46 -6.84 5.16
CA VAL A 49 3.30 -5.41 5.37
C VAL A 49 1.99 -4.96 4.70
N PRO A 50 1.00 -4.41 5.44
CA PRO A 50 0.88 -4.40 6.89
C PRO A 50 0.89 -5.80 7.51
N PRO A 51 1.35 -5.95 8.76
CA PRO A 51 1.43 -7.25 9.39
C PRO A 51 0.03 -7.83 9.66
N ARG A 52 -0.09 -9.16 9.56
CA ARG A 52 -1.33 -9.91 9.78
C ARG A 52 -1.27 -10.70 11.08
N GLY A 53 -2.42 -10.99 11.68
CA GLY A 53 -2.52 -11.81 12.90
C GLY A 53 -2.17 -13.28 12.66
N ALA A 54 -2.42 -13.80 11.45
CA ALA A 54 -2.07 -15.15 11.02
C ALA A 54 -1.59 -15.14 9.57
N CYS A 55 -0.66 -16.02 9.25
CA CYS A 55 -0.20 -16.28 7.88
C CYS A 55 -1.30 -17.00 7.09
N PRO A 56 -1.75 -16.48 5.94
CA PRO A 56 -2.80 -17.12 5.16
C PRO A 56 -2.37 -18.47 4.54
N THR A 57 -1.07 -18.69 4.40
CA THR A 57 -0.53 -19.95 3.83
C THR A 57 -0.31 -21.04 4.90
N CYS A 58 0.21 -20.64 6.07
CA CYS A 58 0.64 -21.59 7.11
C CYS A 58 -0.30 -21.65 8.31
N ALA A 59 -1.27 -20.73 8.41
CA ALA A 59 -2.13 -20.50 9.58
C ALA A 59 -1.36 -20.20 10.90
N LEU A 60 -0.04 -19.97 10.83
CA LEU A 60 0.80 -19.64 11.95
C LEU A 60 0.83 -18.13 12.21
N PRO A 61 0.92 -17.67 13.47
CA PRO A 61 1.10 -16.25 13.78
C PRO A 61 2.49 -15.79 13.34
N PRO A 62 2.61 -14.70 12.55
CA PRO A 62 3.89 -14.09 12.27
C PRO A 62 4.41 -13.37 13.52
N GLU A 63 5.54 -13.84 14.09
CA GLU A 63 6.04 -13.38 15.40
C GLU A 63 7.23 -12.44 15.30
N GLU A 64 8.14 -12.68 14.34
CA GLU A 64 9.35 -11.90 14.16
C GLU A 64 9.03 -10.53 13.55
N GLU A 65 9.29 -9.44 14.30
CA GLU A 65 9.19 -8.08 13.77
C GLU A 65 10.40 -7.79 12.86
N VAL A 66 10.12 -7.28 11.66
CA VAL A 66 11.14 -6.97 10.64
C VAL A 66 10.99 -5.52 10.22
N ALA A 67 12.05 -4.75 10.26
CA ALA A 67 12.09 -3.43 9.63
C ALA A 67 12.20 -3.62 8.11
N VAL A 68 11.30 -2.97 7.38
CA VAL A 68 11.23 -3.00 5.91
C VAL A 68 11.68 -1.65 5.38
N ALA A 69 12.34 -1.64 4.24
CA ALA A 69 12.79 -0.39 3.61
C ALA A 69 11.61 0.49 3.21
N ASP A 70 11.85 1.78 3.09
CA ASP A 70 10.90 2.75 2.56
C ASP A 70 10.97 2.89 1.03
N THR A 71 11.76 2.03 0.38
CA THR A 71 11.87 1.86 -1.08
C THR A 71 11.13 0.61 -1.52
N GLY A 72 10.76 0.57 -2.80
CA GLY A 72 10.07 -0.59 -3.36
C GLY A 72 9.84 -0.47 -4.87
N THR A 73 9.15 -1.46 -5.40
CA THR A 73 8.82 -1.58 -6.83
C THR A 73 7.31 -1.52 -7.04
N VAL A 74 6.86 -0.74 -8.01
CA VAL A 74 5.46 -0.74 -8.47
C VAL A 74 5.22 -2.05 -9.22
N THR A 75 4.38 -2.93 -8.67
CA THR A 75 4.05 -4.21 -9.29
C THR A 75 2.84 -4.09 -10.22
N THR A 76 1.79 -3.42 -9.75
CA THR A 76 0.60 -3.09 -10.55
C THR A 76 0.13 -1.68 -10.20
N PHE A 77 -0.63 -1.06 -11.08
CA PHE A 77 -1.19 0.26 -10.81
C PHE A 77 -2.49 0.50 -11.58
N CYS A 78 -3.24 1.50 -11.14
CA CYS A 78 -4.35 2.07 -11.90
C CYS A 78 -4.24 3.60 -11.94
N ILE A 79 -4.80 4.18 -12.99
CA ILE A 79 -4.94 5.63 -13.14
C ILE A 79 -6.39 5.97 -12.84
N VAL A 80 -6.61 6.70 -11.75
CA VAL A 80 -7.95 7.13 -11.36
C VAL A 80 -8.29 8.42 -12.10
N ASN A 81 -9.30 8.34 -12.99
CA ASN A 81 -9.75 9.45 -13.84
C ASN A 81 -11.18 9.87 -13.52
N VAL A 82 -11.94 9.05 -12.79
CA VAL A 82 -13.36 9.28 -12.56
C VAL A 82 -13.57 9.94 -11.19
N PRO A 83 -14.21 11.12 -11.14
CA PRO A 83 -14.50 11.77 -9.87
C PRO A 83 -15.58 11.01 -9.09
N PHE A 84 -15.48 11.03 -7.76
CA PHE A 84 -16.51 10.54 -6.85
C PHE A 84 -16.79 11.56 -5.74
N GLU A 85 -17.96 11.47 -5.13
CA GLU A 85 -18.38 12.37 -4.05
C GLU A 85 -17.46 12.24 -2.83
N GLY A 86 -16.95 13.36 -2.32
CA GLY A 86 -16.01 13.39 -1.19
C GLY A 86 -14.53 13.24 -1.57
N GLN A 87 -14.22 13.14 -2.87
CA GLN A 87 -12.84 13.06 -3.32
C GLN A 87 -12.05 14.34 -3.02
N THR A 88 -10.89 14.18 -2.39
CA THR A 88 -9.96 15.28 -2.08
C THR A 88 -8.78 15.35 -3.06
N MET A 89 -8.47 14.24 -3.74
CA MET A 89 -7.34 14.14 -4.66
C MET A 89 -7.67 14.76 -6.03
N LYS A 90 -6.71 15.52 -6.59
CA LYS A 90 -6.83 16.05 -7.95
C LYS A 90 -6.64 14.92 -8.97
N LEU A 91 -7.56 14.84 -9.94
CA LEU A 91 -7.50 13.88 -11.04
C LEU A 91 -6.60 14.36 -12.19
N PRO A 92 -5.96 13.45 -12.93
CA PRO A 92 -5.81 12.03 -12.61
C PRO A 92 -4.76 11.80 -11.53
N TYR A 93 -4.86 10.69 -10.80
CA TYR A 93 -3.81 10.25 -9.88
C TYR A 93 -3.53 8.76 -10.04
N VAL A 94 -2.34 8.33 -9.62
CA VAL A 94 -1.90 6.94 -9.70
C VAL A 94 -2.05 6.28 -8.33
N TYR A 95 -2.73 5.13 -8.30
CA TYR A 95 -2.83 4.25 -7.14
C TYR A 95 -2.23 2.90 -7.49
N ALA A 96 -1.28 2.43 -6.70
CA ALA A 96 -0.44 1.29 -7.07
C ALA A 96 -0.25 0.28 -5.93
N SER A 97 0.05 -0.94 -6.32
CA SER A 97 0.64 -1.96 -5.45
C SER A 97 2.15 -1.75 -5.46
N VAL A 98 2.73 -1.43 -4.30
CA VAL A 98 4.17 -1.23 -4.11
C VAL A 98 4.72 -2.38 -3.28
N LEU A 99 5.55 -3.21 -3.89
CA LEU A 99 6.33 -4.24 -3.21
C LEU A 99 7.54 -3.58 -2.57
N LEU A 100 7.50 -3.42 -1.24
CA LEU A 100 8.60 -2.82 -0.49
C LEU A 100 9.80 -3.76 -0.43
N ASP A 101 11.00 -3.21 -0.48
CA ASP A 101 12.23 -3.99 -0.37
C ASP A 101 12.32 -4.67 1.00
N GLY A 102 12.30 -5.99 1.01
CA GLY A 102 12.23 -6.82 2.22
C GLY A 102 10.84 -7.27 2.63
N ALA A 103 9.80 -6.93 1.86
CA ALA A 103 8.44 -7.47 2.02
C ALA A 103 8.11 -8.49 0.93
N ASP A 104 7.16 -9.38 1.22
CA ASP A 104 6.68 -10.39 0.27
C ASP A 104 5.25 -10.11 -0.20
N ILE A 105 4.60 -9.08 0.32
CA ILE A 105 3.23 -8.70 -0.04
C ILE A 105 3.23 -7.21 -0.39
N PRO A 106 2.67 -6.83 -1.56
CA PRO A 106 2.59 -5.44 -1.95
C PRO A 106 1.69 -4.61 -1.03
N LEU A 107 2.10 -3.37 -0.78
CA LEU A 107 1.32 -2.36 -0.08
C LEU A 107 0.60 -1.48 -1.11
N LEU A 108 -0.71 -1.30 -0.97
CA LEU A 108 -1.48 -0.38 -1.80
C LEU A 108 -1.30 1.05 -1.34
N HIS A 109 -0.85 1.93 -2.23
CA HIS A 109 -0.66 3.35 -1.91
C HIS A 109 -0.70 4.26 -3.14
N LEU A 110 -0.73 5.58 -2.89
CA LEU A 110 -0.59 6.61 -3.91
C LEU A 110 0.84 6.64 -4.44
N VAL A 111 0.99 6.89 -5.74
CA VAL A 111 2.27 7.16 -6.40
C VAL A 111 2.25 8.54 -7.02
N ASN A 112 3.19 9.38 -6.62
CA ASN A 112 3.37 10.74 -7.14
C ASN A 112 4.17 10.70 -8.45
N ALA A 113 3.52 10.23 -9.50
CA ALA A 113 4.07 10.22 -10.85
C ALA A 113 2.99 10.68 -11.83
N PRO A 114 3.37 11.36 -12.94
CA PRO A 114 2.43 11.63 -14.01
C PRO A 114 1.83 10.32 -14.54
N ALA A 115 0.52 10.33 -14.82
CA ALA A 115 -0.18 9.14 -15.30
C ALA A 115 0.48 8.48 -16.54
N GLN A 116 1.09 9.31 -17.41
CA GLN A 116 1.76 8.87 -18.64
C GLN A 116 3.10 8.16 -18.38
N THR A 117 3.69 8.35 -17.21
CA THR A 117 5.01 7.78 -16.86
C THR A 117 4.88 6.61 -15.88
N ALA A 118 3.69 6.42 -15.29
CA ALA A 118 3.43 5.30 -14.39
C ALA A 118 3.58 3.96 -15.16
N ARG A 119 4.33 3.04 -14.57
CA ARG A 119 4.61 1.73 -15.17
C ARG A 119 4.97 0.68 -14.13
N MET A 120 4.77 -0.56 -14.46
CA MET A 120 5.26 -1.70 -13.67
C MET A 120 6.80 -1.71 -13.69
N GLY A 121 7.40 -2.14 -12.60
CA GLY A 121 8.85 -2.14 -12.43
C GLY A 121 9.41 -0.82 -11.88
N MET A 122 8.66 0.30 -11.96
CA MET A 122 9.12 1.60 -11.48
C MET A 122 9.60 1.51 -10.03
N ARG A 123 10.84 1.96 -9.79
CA ARG A 123 11.41 2.04 -8.45
C ARG A 123 10.98 3.32 -7.76
N VAL A 124 10.49 3.18 -6.54
CA VAL A 124 9.89 4.28 -5.78
C VAL A 124 10.40 4.32 -4.34
N ARG A 125 10.27 5.48 -3.70
CA ARG A 125 10.55 5.71 -2.28
C ARG A 125 9.38 6.43 -1.62
N ALA A 126 9.11 6.09 -0.37
CA ALA A 126 8.10 6.76 0.44
C ALA A 126 8.48 8.22 0.73
N GLU A 127 7.56 9.13 0.48
CA GLU A 127 7.61 10.51 0.97
C GLU A 127 6.80 10.61 2.25
N TRP A 128 7.48 10.83 3.34
CA TRP A 128 6.89 10.90 4.66
C TRP A 128 6.34 12.30 4.96
N VAL A 129 5.23 12.34 5.67
CA VAL A 129 4.75 13.57 6.32
C VAL A 129 5.78 14.02 7.36
N ALA A 130 5.86 15.32 7.64
CA ALA A 130 6.79 15.87 8.63
C ALA A 130 6.63 15.16 9.98
N PRO A 131 7.73 14.90 10.73
CA PRO A 131 7.69 14.08 11.95
C PRO A 131 6.61 14.50 12.97
N GLY A 132 6.39 15.81 13.15
CA GLY A 132 5.39 16.35 14.09
C GLY A 132 3.93 16.21 13.61
N GLU A 133 3.70 15.86 12.37
CA GLU A 133 2.38 15.72 11.75
C GLU A 133 1.98 14.27 11.52
N ARG A 134 2.92 13.33 11.73
CA ARG A 134 2.67 11.90 11.54
C ARG A 134 1.64 11.38 12.54
N ARG A 135 0.77 10.51 12.06
CA ARG A 135 -0.30 9.87 12.84
C ARG A 135 -0.19 8.35 12.69
N PRO A 136 -0.83 7.57 13.57
CA PRO A 136 -0.82 6.11 13.46
C PRO A 136 -1.76 5.63 12.33
N THR A 137 -1.52 6.11 11.12
CA THR A 137 -2.25 5.77 9.88
C THR A 137 -1.28 5.67 8.71
N LEU A 138 -1.69 5.01 7.62
CA LEU A 138 -0.93 4.97 6.36
C LEU A 138 -0.71 6.36 5.75
N GLU A 139 -1.52 7.35 6.10
CA GLU A 139 -1.37 8.74 5.65
C GLU A 139 -0.09 9.41 6.16
N SER A 140 0.62 8.81 7.12
CA SER A 140 1.99 9.22 7.51
C SER A 140 3.01 9.04 6.39
N ILE A 141 2.72 8.17 5.42
CA ILE A 141 3.34 8.16 4.10
C ILE A 141 2.43 8.98 3.19
N ARG A 142 2.90 10.12 2.70
CA ARG A 142 2.10 10.97 1.82
C ARG A 142 1.81 10.29 0.50
N TRP A 143 2.83 9.72 -0.12
CA TRP A 143 2.81 8.92 -1.34
C TRP A 143 4.18 8.28 -1.55
N PHE A 144 4.31 7.47 -2.59
CA PHE A 144 5.61 7.03 -3.08
C PHE A 144 5.98 7.84 -4.33
N SER A 145 7.23 8.26 -4.46
CA SER A 145 7.75 8.97 -5.62
C SER A 145 8.86 8.16 -6.31
N PRO A 146 9.00 8.27 -7.65
CA PRO A 146 10.14 7.68 -8.35
C PRO A 146 11.46 8.11 -7.70
N ASN A 147 12.35 7.16 -7.45
CA ASN A 147 13.61 7.41 -6.74
C ASN A 147 14.82 7.59 -7.67
N GLY A 148 14.61 7.52 -8.99
CA GLY A 148 15.66 7.68 -10.00
C GLY A 148 16.48 6.44 -10.30
N GLU A 149 16.22 5.30 -9.64
CA GLU A 149 16.80 4.01 -9.99
C GLU A 149 16.20 3.47 -11.29
N ASP A 150 16.96 2.59 -11.98
CA ASP A 150 16.44 1.83 -13.11
C ASP A 150 15.26 0.96 -12.69
N ASP A 151 14.34 0.70 -13.61
CA ASP A 151 13.18 -0.14 -13.36
C ASP A 151 13.63 -1.55 -12.94
N ALA A 152 12.95 -2.11 -11.95
CA ALA A 152 13.18 -3.48 -11.52
C ALA A 152 12.84 -4.47 -12.67
N PRO A 153 13.63 -5.50 -12.91
CA PRO A 153 13.34 -6.49 -13.92
C PRO A 153 12.06 -7.27 -13.53
N PHE A 154 11.26 -7.63 -14.53
CA PHE A 154 9.95 -8.28 -14.31
C PHE A 154 10.05 -9.55 -13.46
N GLU A 155 11.11 -10.32 -13.66
CA GLU A 155 11.37 -11.56 -12.94
C GLU A 155 11.52 -11.37 -11.42
N SER A 156 11.88 -10.15 -10.97
CA SER A 156 12.08 -9.87 -9.54
C SER A 156 10.77 -9.65 -8.79
N TYR A 157 9.64 -9.43 -9.47
CA TYR A 157 8.36 -9.16 -8.82
C TYR A 157 7.16 -9.93 -9.42
N GLN A 158 7.36 -10.75 -10.46
CA GLN A 158 6.28 -11.48 -11.14
C GLN A 158 5.48 -12.41 -10.21
N GLU A 159 6.11 -12.95 -9.17
CA GLU A 159 5.44 -13.82 -8.19
C GLU A 159 4.54 -13.05 -7.20
N HIS A 160 4.57 -11.72 -7.26
CA HIS A 160 3.81 -10.81 -6.39
C HIS A 160 2.69 -10.06 -7.12
N LEU A 161 2.32 -10.51 -8.33
CA LEU A 161 1.23 -9.94 -9.14
C LEU A 161 -0.13 -10.47 -8.75
#